data_1e55efab607bc8e6fe1da5b01c92dce0
#
_entry.id   1e55efab607bc8e6fe1da5b01c92dce0
#
_cell.length_a   1.000
_cell.length_b   1.000
_cell.length_c   1.000
_cell.angle_alpha   90.00
_cell.angle_beta   90.00
_cell.angle_gamma   90.00
#
_symmetry.space_group_name_H-M   'P 1'
#
loop_
_entity.id
_entity.type
_entity.pdbx_description
1 polymer ?
#
loop_
_entity_poly.entity_id
_entity_poly.type
_entity_poly.pdbx_seq_one_letter_code
_entity_poly.pdbx_strand_id
1 'polypeptide(L)'
;QQPDVRVTFHMDIAPSDLILYADENLVSQVVINLLKNAIQAIESDKNTDKEGHINIRAYCNEAEAILIEISNNGPAIPNDIAEHIFIPFFTTKEGGSGIGLSISRQIMRLSGGNLSLLPGKETTFILKFN
;
A
#
# COMPACT_ATOMS: atom_id res chain seq x y z
N GLN A 1 10.26 -18.31 0.88
CA GLN A 1 11.16 -17.27 0.40
C GLN A 1 11.53 -17.51 -1.06
N GLN A 2 11.56 -16.46 -1.83
CA GLN A 2 11.89 -16.50 -3.24
C GLN A 2 13.24 -15.83 -3.46
N PRO A 3 14.32 -16.60 -3.50
CA PRO A 3 15.66 -16.00 -3.59
C PRO A 3 15.92 -15.25 -4.89
N ASP A 4 15.11 -15.54 -5.93
CA ASP A 4 15.31 -14.91 -7.24
C ASP A 4 14.52 -13.60 -7.39
N VAL A 5 13.66 -13.28 -6.43
CA VAL A 5 12.87 -12.04 -6.48
C VAL A 5 13.69 -10.91 -5.89
N ARG A 6 13.90 -9.88 -6.69
CA ARG A 6 14.60 -8.69 -6.26
C ARG A 6 13.59 -7.55 -6.13
N VAL A 7 13.63 -6.88 -4.99
CA VAL A 7 12.75 -5.75 -4.73
C VAL A 7 13.61 -4.57 -4.31
N THR A 8 13.49 -3.47 -5.03
CA THR A 8 14.15 -2.22 -4.71
C THR A 8 13.13 -1.27 -4.11
N PHE A 9 13.47 -0.70 -2.97
CA PHE A 9 12.61 0.29 -2.31
C PHE A 9 13.11 1.68 -2.61
N HIS A 10 12.19 2.56 -3.00
CA HIS A 10 12.46 3.97 -3.23
C HIS A 10 11.61 4.77 -2.26
N MET A 11 12.22 5.72 -1.57
CA MET A 11 11.53 6.53 -0.59
C MET A 11 11.71 8.00 -0.91
N ASP A 12 10.61 8.75 -0.95
CA ASP A 12 10.61 10.18 -1.22
C ASP A 12 9.68 10.85 -0.21
N ILE A 13 10.28 11.61 0.70
CA ILE A 13 9.55 12.34 1.75
C ILE A 13 9.85 13.82 1.57
N ALA A 14 8.81 14.62 1.34
CA ALA A 14 8.95 16.05 1.12
C ALA A 14 7.92 16.84 1.93
N PRO A 15 8.35 17.73 2.82
CA PRO A 15 9.76 17.99 3.21
C PRO A 15 10.38 16.83 3.99
N SER A 16 11.69 16.77 4.03
CA SER A 16 12.38 15.65 4.67
C SER A 16 12.11 15.53 6.17
N ASP A 17 11.70 16.63 6.80
CA ASP A 17 11.33 16.66 8.22
C ASP A 17 9.82 16.62 8.46
N LEU A 18 9.07 16.10 7.49
CA LEU A 18 7.62 15.97 7.60
C LEU A 18 7.23 15.16 8.85
N ILE A 19 6.33 15.72 9.64
CA ILE A 19 5.85 15.10 10.87
C ILE A 19 4.37 14.79 10.75
N LEU A 20 4.01 13.55 11.07
CA LEU A 20 2.62 13.11 11.12
C LEU A 20 2.24 12.88 12.58
N TYR A 21 1.17 13.54 13.01
CA TYR A 21 0.63 13.35 14.35
C TYR A 21 -0.44 12.27 14.32
N ALA A 22 -0.05 11.05 14.70
CA ALA A 22 -0.94 9.90 14.69
C ALA A 22 -0.38 8.83 15.62
N ASP A 23 -1.19 7.79 15.87
CA ASP A 23 -0.71 6.65 16.67
C ASP A 23 0.34 5.89 15.87
N GLU A 24 1.56 5.92 16.34
CA GLU A 24 2.69 5.30 15.66
C GLU A 24 2.49 3.81 15.41
N ASN A 25 1.98 3.10 16.41
CA ASN A 25 1.79 1.65 16.29
C ASN A 25 0.72 1.30 15.26
N LEU A 26 -0.37 2.04 15.23
CA LEU A 26 -1.46 1.80 14.28
C LEU A 26 -1.04 2.13 12.86
N VAL A 27 -0.36 3.27 12.67
CA VAL A 27 0.10 3.66 11.34
C VAL A 27 1.15 2.68 10.83
N SER A 28 2.07 2.25 11.71
CA SER A 28 3.08 1.26 11.33
C SER A 28 2.45 -0.04 10.88
N GLN A 29 1.39 -0.47 11.55
CA GLN A 29 0.67 -1.69 11.18
C GLN A 29 0.09 -1.59 9.77
N VAL A 30 -0.50 -0.44 9.44
CA VAL A 30 -1.05 -0.20 8.10
C VAL A 30 0.05 -0.23 7.05
N VAL A 31 1.14 0.50 7.30
CA VAL A 31 2.26 0.59 6.35
C VAL A 31 2.86 -0.80 6.12
N ILE A 32 3.13 -1.54 7.18
CA ILE A 32 3.69 -2.89 7.07
C ILE A 32 2.76 -3.79 6.25
N ASN A 33 1.47 -3.72 6.50
CA ASN A 33 0.51 -4.53 5.77
C ASN A 33 0.52 -4.21 4.26
N LEU A 34 0.58 -2.93 3.92
CA LEU A 34 0.63 -2.51 2.52
C LEU A 34 1.95 -2.90 1.85
N LEU A 35 3.06 -2.83 2.58
CA LEU A 35 4.35 -3.26 2.05
C LEU A 35 4.37 -4.76 1.81
N LYS A 36 3.78 -5.55 2.69
CA LYS A 36 3.65 -7.00 2.49
C LYS A 36 2.82 -7.30 1.25
N ASN A 37 1.71 -6.59 1.06
CA ASN A 37 0.90 -6.74 -0.13
C ASN A 37 1.68 -6.42 -1.40
N ALA A 38 2.48 -5.36 -1.36
CA ALA A 38 3.30 -4.97 -2.50
C ALA A 38 4.33 -6.03 -2.85
N ILE A 39 5.01 -6.57 -1.84
CA ILE A 39 6.00 -7.63 -2.04
C ILE A 39 5.32 -8.87 -2.61
N GLN A 40 4.18 -9.27 -2.07
CA GLN A 40 3.45 -10.44 -2.56
C GLN A 40 2.99 -10.25 -4.01
N ALA A 41 2.57 -9.04 -4.37
CA ALA A 41 2.17 -8.75 -5.74
C ALA A 41 3.35 -8.92 -6.70
N ILE A 42 4.53 -8.42 -6.32
CA ILE A 42 5.73 -8.57 -7.12
C ILE A 42 6.12 -10.04 -7.25
N GLU A 43 6.06 -10.79 -6.14
CA GLU A 43 6.41 -12.21 -6.14
C GLU A 43 5.45 -13.03 -7.01
N SER A 44 4.21 -12.60 -7.14
CA SER A 44 3.22 -13.29 -7.94
C SER A 44 3.38 -13.05 -9.45
N ASP A 45 4.20 -12.07 -9.83
CA ASP A 45 4.41 -11.74 -11.23
C ASP A 45 5.24 -12.84 -11.90
N LYS A 46 4.68 -13.41 -12.97
CA LYS A 46 5.33 -14.50 -13.68
C LYS A 46 6.46 -14.02 -14.59
N ASN A 47 6.59 -12.72 -14.78
CA ASN A 47 7.67 -12.15 -15.56
C ASN A 47 8.93 -12.06 -14.70
N THR A 48 9.71 -13.13 -14.69
CA THR A 48 10.89 -13.25 -13.85
C THR A 48 12.04 -12.33 -14.25
N ASP A 49 11.99 -11.76 -15.44
CA ASP A 49 13.01 -10.81 -15.89
C ASP A 49 12.79 -9.42 -15.33
N LYS A 50 11.64 -9.18 -14.73
CA LYS A 50 11.27 -7.88 -14.23
C LYS A 50 11.76 -7.69 -12.80
N GLU A 51 12.51 -6.61 -12.58
CA GLU A 51 12.91 -6.23 -11.24
C GLU A 51 11.75 -5.56 -10.52
N GLY A 52 11.53 -5.93 -9.24
CA GLY A 52 10.46 -5.36 -8.45
C GLY A 52 10.83 -4.00 -7.89
N HIS A 53 9.89 -3.06 -7.96
CA HIS A 53 10.06 -1.73 -7.39
C HIS A 53 8.89 -1.38 -6.51
N ILE A 54 9.19 -0.90 -5.30
CA ILE A 54 8.19 -0.37 -4.37
C ILE A 54 8.58 1.07 -4.10
N ASN A 55 7.64 1.99 -4.37
CA ASN A 55 7.85 3.41 -4.13
C ASN A 55 7.00 3.86 -2.96
N ILE A 56 7.62 4.55 -2.02
CA ILE A 56 6.95 5.15 -0.87
C ILE A 56 7.14 6.65 -0.99
N ARG A 57 6.04 7.38 -1.05
CA ARG A 57 6.08 8.82 -1.20
C ARG A 57 5.19 9.46 -0.14
N ALA A 58 5.75 10.40 0.62
CA ALA A 58 5.00 11.11 1.65
C ALA A 58 5.12 12.62 1.41
N TYR A 59 3.99 13.31 1.50
CA TYR A 59 3.95 14.75 1.23
C TYR A 59 2.72 15.38 1.87
N CYS A 60 2.74 16.70 1.92
CA CYS A 60 1.62 17.50 2.41
C CYS A 60 0.96 18.17 1.21
N ASN A 61 -0.37 18.07 1.09
CA ASN A 61 -1.08 18.71 -0.02
C ASN A 61 -1.49 20.14 0.33
N GLU A 62 -2.16 20.81 -0.60
CA GLU A 62 -2.57 22.21 -0.41
C GLU A 62 -3.57 22.40 0.74
N ALA A 63 -4.33 21.37 1.05
CA ALA A 63 -5.29 21.40 2.16
C ALA A 63 -4.66 21.02 3.51
N GLU A 64 -3.32 20.91 3.55
CA GLU A 64 -2.54 20.54 4.73
C GLU A 64 -2.78 19.12 5.20
N ALA A 65 -3.34 18.26 4.35
CA ALA A 65 -3.43 16.84 4.64
C ALA A 65 -2.11 16.15 4.28
N ILE A 66 -1.73 15.17 5.08
CA ILE A 66 -0.55 14.38 4.79
C ILE A 66 -0.97 13.13 4.05
N LEU A 67 -0.29 12.85 2.94
CA LEU A 67 -0.54 11.67 2.13
C LEU A 67 0.71 10.80 2.10
N ILE A 68 0.47 9.50 2.20
CA ILE A 68 1.52 8.49 2.01
C ILE A 68 1.05 7.57 0.88
N GLU A 69 1.82 7.54 -0.21
CA GLU A 69 1.52 6.68 -1.35
C GLU A 69 2.49 5.51 -1.34
N ILE A 70 1.96 4.31 -1.46
CA ILE A 70 2.76 3.10 -1.54
C ILE A 70 2.37 2.40 -2.84
N SER A 71 3.30 2.34 -3.78
CA SER A 71 3.05 1.75 -5.09
C SER A 71 4.05 0.65 -5.39
N ASN A 72 3.64 -0.27 -6.25
CA ASN A 72 4.50 -1.35 -6.70
C ASN A 72 4.28 -1.60 -8.19
N ASN A 73 5.28 -2.19 -8.84
CA ASN A 73 5.22 -2.52 -10.26
C ASN A 73 4.86 -3.99 -10.51
N GLY A 74 4.22 -4.64 -9.55
CA GLY A 74 3.62 -5.94 -9.77
C GLY A 74 2.39 -5.84 -10.67
N PRO A 75 1.68 -6.97 -10.89
CA PRO A 75 0.49 -6.95 -11.73
C PRO A 75 -0.54 -5.97 -11.19
N ALA A 76 -1.17 -5.21 -12.10
CA ALA A 76 -2.22 -4.28 -11.72
C ALA A 76 -3.45 -5.05 -11.19
N ILE A 77 -4.17 -4.44 -10.27
CA ILE A 77 -5.40 -5.02 -9.75
C ILE A 77 -6.52 -4.76 -10.77
N PRO A 78 -7.18 -5.82 -11.29
CA PRO A 78 -8.30 -5.62 -12.20
C PRO A 78 -9.43 -4.81 -11.57
N ASN A 79 -10.13 -4.02 -12.36
CA ASN A 79 -11.17 -3.13 -11.85
C ASN A 79 -12.29 -3.87 -11.09
N ASP A 80 -12.67 -5.04 -11.57
CA ASP A 80 -13.72 -5.83 -10.91
C ASP A 80 -13.28 -6.35 -9.55
N ILE A 81 -11.98 -6.62 -9.38
CA ILE A 81 -11.41 -7.03 -8.10
C ILE A 81 -11.21 -5.83 -7.20
N ALA A 82 -10.79 -4.69 -7.79
CA ALA A 82 -10.49 -3.48 -7.02
C ALA A 82 -11.68 -3.01 -6.18
N GLU A 83 -12.91 -3.23 -6.64
CA GLU A 83 -14.10 -2.85 -5.91
C GLU A 83 -14.31 -3.66 -4.63
N HIS A 84 -13.64 -4.80 -4.49
CA HIS A 84 -13.87 -5.74 -3.40
C HIS A 84 -12.69 -5.89 -2.44
N ILE A 85 -11.54 -5.27 -2.74
CA ILE A 85 -10.31 -5.55 -1.98
C ILE A 85 -10.38 -5.16 -0.51
N PHE A 86 -11.28 -4.24 -0.14
CA PHE A 86 -11.45 -3.81 1.25
C PHE A 86 -12.53 -4.58 1.99
N ILE A 87 -13.21 -5.50 1.31
CA ILE A 87 -14.24 -6.33 1.96
C ILE A 87 -13.54 -7.39 2.80
N PRO A 88 -13.93 -7.56 4.09
CA PRO A 88 -13.31 -8.57 4.94
C PRO A 88 -13.40 -9.96 4.32
N PHE A 89 -12.30 -10.71 4.42
CA PHE A 89 -12.15 -12.08 3.92
C PHE A 89 -12.13 -12.21 2.40
N PHE A 90 -12.21 -11.11 1.67
CA PHE A 90 -12.02 -11.16 0.22
C PHE A 90 -10.52 -11.26 -0.07
N THR A 91 -10.11 -12.27 -0.82
CA THR A 91 -8.70 -12.40 -1.22
C THR A 91 -8.61 -13.21 -2.50
N THR A 92 -7.65 -12.83 -3.35
CA THR A 92 -7.25 -13.60 -4.52
C THR A 92 -5.93 -14.33 -4.28
N LYS A 93 -5.39 -14.21 -3.06
CA LYS A 93 -4.09 -14.79 -2.70
C LYS A 93 -4.29 -16.13 -2.01
N GLU A 94 -3.59 -17.13 -2.51
CA GLU A 94 -3.58 -18.44 -1.84
C GLU A 94 -2.95 -18.27 -0.44
N GLY A 95 -3.64 -18.77 0.56
CA GLY A 95 -3.19 -18.67 1.94
C GLY A 95 -3.43 -17.32 2.59
N GLY A 96 -3.99 -16.36 1.86
CA GLY A 96 -4.31 -15.05 2.43
C GLY A 96 -5.62 -15.09 3.22
N SER A 97 -5.68 -14.30 4.30
CA SER A 97 -6.89 -14.24 5.12
C SER A 97 -7.95 -13.28 4.57
N GLY A 98 -7.54 -12.30 3.76
CA GLY A 98 -8.45 -11.31 3.22
C GLY A 98 -8.90 -10.26 4.21
N ILE A 99 -8.24 -10.15 5.37
CA ILE A 99 -8.62 -9.16 6.38
C ILE A 99 -7.64 -8.00 6.51
N GLY A 100 -6.41 -8.14 5.97
CA GLY A 100 -5.39 -7.11 6.13
C GLY A 100 -5.80 -5.74 5.63
N LEU A 101 -6.35 -5.67 4.41
CA LEU A 101 -6.75 -4.38 3.82
C LEU A 101 -7.98 -3.80 4.52
N SER A 102 -8.95 -4.63 4.92
CA SER A 102 -10.12 -4.15 5.62
C SER A 102 -9.76 -3.57 6.99
N ILE A 103 -8.86 -4.24 7.71
CA ILE A 103 -8.37 -3.76 9.00
C ILE A 103 -7.58 -2.46 8.81
N SER A 104 -6.72 -2.41 7.81
CA SER A 104 -5.94 -1.21 7.53
C SER A 104 -6.83 0.00 7.25
N ARG A 105 -7.88 -0.21 6.46
CA ARG A 105 -8.83 0.86 6.17
C ARG A 105 -9.56 1.32 7.42
N GLN A 106 -9.96 0.36 8.28
CA GLN A 106 -10.61 0.70 9.53
C GLN A 106 -9.70 1.51 10.44
N ILE A 107 -8.42 1.12 10.55
CA ILE A 107 -7.43 1.88 11.32
C ILE A 107 -7.32 3.30 10.80
N MET A 108 -7.24 3.47 9.48
CA MET A 108 -7.15 4.80 8.90
C MET A 108 -8.38 5.65 9.21
N ARG A 109 -9.57 5.07 9.12
CA ARG A 109 -10.80 5.79 9.44
C ARG A 109 -10.86 6.20 10.90
N LEU A 110 -10.41 5.32 11.80
CA LEU A 110 -10.35 5.64 13.23
C LEU A 110 -9.32 6.73 13.53
N SER A 111 -8.31 6.85 12.67
CA SER A 111 -7.27 7.88 12.80
C SER A 111 -7.67 9.20 12.13
N GLY A 112 -8.90 9.32 11.68
CA GLY A 112 -9.39 10.54 11.05
C GLY A 112 -9.02 10.67 9.58
N GLY A 113 -8.55 9.60 8.98
CA GLY A 113 -8.10 9.61 7.59
C GLY A 113 -8.82 8.58 6.72
N ASN A 114 -8.15 8.18 5.66
CA ASN A 114 -8.71 7.22 4.72
C ASN A 114 -7.60 6.43 4.03
N LEU A 115 -7.96 5.24 3.57
CA LEU A 115 -7.12 4.40 2.73
C LEU A 115 -7.88 4.12 1.44
N SER A 116 -7.22 4.38 0.32
CA SER A 116 -7.84 4.17 -0.99
C SER A 116 -6.85 3.56 -1.97
N LEU A 117 -7.38 3.00 -3.05
CA LEU A 117 -6.60 2.48 -4.16
C LEU A 117 -6.73 3.44 -5.33
N LEU A 118 -5.58 3.92 -5.82
CA LEU A 118 -5.54 4.77 -7.01
C LEU A 118 -5.43 3.86 -8.25
N PRO A 119 -6.39 3.91 -9.16
CA PRO A 119 -6.30 3.10 -10.37
C PRO A 119 -5.19 3.61 -11.28
N GLY A 120 -4.57 2.70 -12.03
CA GLY A 120 -3.49 3.04 -12.93
C GLY A 120 -2.68 1.82 -13.32
N LYS A 121 -1.57 2.06 -14.03
CA LYS A 121 -0.70 0.99 -14.48
C LYS A 121 -0.02 0.27 -13.32
N GLU A 122 0.31 1.03 -12.27
CA GLU A 122 0.89 0.47 -11.07
C GLU A 122 -0.14 0.49 -9.96
N THR A 123 -0.08 -0.51 -9.10
CA THR A 123 -0.93 -0.56 -7.92
C THR A 123 -0.43 0.45 -6.90
N THR A 124 -1.26 1.45 -6.59
CA THR A 124 -0.90 2.50 -5.64
C THR A 124 -1.97 2.62 -4.58
N PHE A 125 -1.57 2.43 -3.33
CA PHE A 125 -2.44 2.68 -2.18
C PHE A 125 -2.09 4.04 -1.59
N ILE A 126 -3.11 4.79 -1.21
CA ILE A 126 -2.95 6.13 -0.64
C ILE A 126 -3.51 6.15 0.75
N LEU A 127 -2.65 6.51 1.73
CA LEU A 127 -3.07 6.82 3.09
C LEU A 127 -3.18 8.33 3.18
N LYS A 128 -4.37 8.83 3.54
CA LYS A 128 -4.59 10.25 3.70
C LYS A 128 -4.92 10.54 5.15
N PHE A 129 -4.19 11.48 5.75
CA PHE A 129 -4.41 11.94 7.13
C PHE A 129 -4.86 13.40 7.08
N ASN A 130 -6.06 13.64 7.53
CA ASN A 130 -6.63 14.99 7.51
C ASN A 130 -6.16 15.85 8.69
#